data_59cfb3e85b1cc739d5181c5ca33aecd5
#
_entry.id   59cfb3e85b1cc739d5181c5ca33aecd5
#
_cell.length_a   1.000
_cell.length_b   1.000
_cell.length_c   1.000
_cell.angle_alpha   90.00
_cell.angle_beta   90.00
_cell.angle_gamma   90.00
#
_symmetry.space_group_name_H-M   'P 1'
#
loop_
_entity.id
_entity.type
_entity.pdbx_description
1 polymer ?
#
loop_
_entity_poly.entity_id
_entity_poly.type
_entity_poly.pdbx_seq_one_letter_code
_entity_poly.pdbx_strand_id
1 'polypeptide(L)'
;MIKSMTGFGRCEIADEKRKFTVELKSVNHRYLDVNMKMPKKLNFFESAIRSLLKKYIERGKVDLYISYEDYTEDNYALKYNEGLAGEYLKYLNAMAETFHLENDVRVSTLSRYPDVFVMEEQEMDEEELWNGLQKAICGACEQFVESRIREGENLKKDLCEKLDDLLAGVDFIEERSPQIMQEYRSHLTEKIQELLGDTQIDEGRIATEVTIYADKVCVDEETVRLRSHITSMKETLSEGGPVGRKLDFIAQEMNREANTILSKANNIEISDVGINLKTGIEKIREQIQNIE
;
A
#
# COMPACT_ATOMS: atom_id res chain seq x y z
N MET A 1 -5.06 13.21 -9.97
CA MET A 1 -5.77 12.23 -9.11
C MET A 1 -4.78 11.60 -8.17
N ILE A 2 -5.17 11.40 -6.93
CA ILE A 2 -4.38 10.69 -5.91
C ILE A 2 -4.69 9.20 -6.01
N LYS A 3 -3.66 8.35 -5.89
CA LYS A 3 -3.81 6.89 -5.83
C LYS A 3 -3.36 6.38 -4.47
N SER A 4 -4.10 5.41 -3.91
CA SER A 4 -3.62 4.66 -2.75
C SER A 4 -2.56 3.63 -3.16
N MET A 5 -1.62 3.32 -2.27
CA MET A 5 -0.68 2.20 -2.47
C MET A 5 -1.32 0.84 -2.24
N THR A 6 -2.45 0.79 -1.55
CA THR A 6 -3.27 -0.41 -1.37
C THR A 6 -4.28 -0.51 -2.51
N GLY A 7 -4.54 -1.73 -2.94
CA GLY A 7 -5.52 -1.98 -4.00
C GLY A 7 -5.75 -3.47 -4.21
N PHE A 8 -6.87 -3.76 -4.85
CA PHE A 8 -7.27 -5.11 -5.23
C PHE A 8 -7.87 -5.10 -6.63
N GLY A 9 -7.51 -6.11 -7.43
CA GLY A 9 -8.10 -6.37 -8.73
C GLY A 9 -8.20 -7.87 -8.97
N ARG A 10 -9.31 -8.31 -9.54
CA ARG A 10 -9.54 -9.71 -9.91
C ARG A 10 -10.19 -9.76 -11.27
N CYS A 11 -9.63 -10.56 -12.15
CA CYS A 11 -10.22 -10.81 -13.45
C CYS A 11 -10.28 -12.32 -13.69
N GLU A 12 -11.39 -12.75 -14.24
CA GLU A 12 -11.63 -14.13 -14.61
C GLU A 12 -12.01 -14.18 -16.09
N ILE A 13 -11.25 -14.94 -16.85
CA ILE A 13 -11.53 -15.19 -18.28
C ILE A 13 -11.64 -16.68 -18.49
N ALA A 14 -12.77 -17.11 -18.98
CA ALA A 14 -13.03 -18.49 -19.35
C ALA A 14 -13.41 -18.56 -20.82
N ASP A 15 -12.87 -19.55 -21.50
CA ASP A 15 -13.31 -20.00 -22.82
C ASP A 15 -13.80 -21.47 -22.71
N GLU A 16 -14.15 -22.08 -23.85
CA GLU A 16 -14.64 -23.48 -23.90
C GLU A 16 -13.58 -24.50 -23.45
N LYS A 17 -12.29 -24.13 -23.50
CA LYS A 17 -11.17 -25.04 -23.26
C LYS A 17 -10.49 -24.75 -21.90
N ARG A 18 -10.51 -23.52 -21.43
CA ARG A 18 -9.68 -23.13 -20.28
C ARG A 18 -10.21 -21.92 -19.52
N LYS A 19 -9.79 -21.79 -18.27
CA LYS A 19 -10.14 -20.68 -17.40
C LYS A 19 -8.90 -20.12 -16.73
N PHE A 20 -8.73 -18.79 -16.81
CA PHE A 20 -7.72 -18.04 -16.10
C PHE A 20 -8.40 -17.18 -15.04
N THR A 21 -7.93 -17.30 -13.80
CA THR A 21 -8.31 -16.38 -12.72
C THR A 21 -7.05 -15.69 -12.24
N VAL A 22 -7.05 -14.35 -12.29
CA VAL A 22 -5.93 -13.51 -11.88
C VAL A 22 -6.39 -12.61 -10.76
N GLU A 23 -5.68 -12.62 -9.64
CA GLU A 23 -5.90 -11.75 -8.50
C GLU A 23 -4.64 -10.95 -8.20
N LEU A 24 -4.79 -9.64 -8.07
CA LEU A 24 -3.76 -8.68 -7.71
C LEU A 24 -4.12 -8.02 -6.38
N LYS A 25 -3.16 -8.00 -5.46
CA LYS A 25 -3.26 -7.29 -4.19
C LYS A 25 -1.98 -6.53 -3.92
N SER A 26 -2.07 -5.28 -3.48
CA SER A 26 -0.90 -4.52 -3.08
C SER A 26 -1.00 -3.96 -1.67
N VAL A 27 0.17 -3.78 -1.07
CA VAL A 27 0.36 -3.06 0.19
C VAL A 27 1.49 -2.04 0.03
N ASN A 28 1.52 -1.07 0.93
CA ASN A 28 2.56 -0.05 0.93
C ASN A 28 3.96 -0.67 0.99
N HIS A 29 4.81 -0.28 0.04
CA HIS A 29 6.23 -0.61 0.02
C HIS A 29 7.01 0.43 -0.78
N ARG A 30 8.27 0.67 -0.36
CA ARG A 30 9.13 1.71 -0.95
C ARG A 30 9.48 1.45 -2.41
N TYR A 31 9.65 0.19 -2.79
CA TYR A 31 10.02 -0.25 -4.14
C TYR A 31 8.94 -1.16 -4.70
N LEU A 32 8.95 -1.37 -6.01
CA LEU A 32 8.11 -2.40 -6.63
C LEU A 32 8.69 -3.79 -6.30
N ASP A 33 8.00 -4.52 -5.45
CA ASP A 33 8.30 -5.91 -5.11
C ASP A 33 7.12 -6.77 -5.55
N VAL A 34 7.35 -7.67 -6.49
CA VAL A 34 6.30 -8.50 -7.07
C VAL A 34 6.54 -9.96 -6.71
N ASN A 35 5.65 -10.48 -5.87
CA ASN A 35 5.58 -11.88 -5.52
C ASN A 35 4.50 -12.56 -6.38
N MET A 36 4.89 -13.60 -7.14
CA MET A 36 3.98 -14.29 -8.05
C MET A 36 3.77 -15.73 -7.57
N LYS A 37 2.50 -16.12 -7.49
CA LYS A 37 2.08 -17.50 -7.27
C LYS A 37 1.26 -17.97 -8.45
N MET A 38 1.80 -18.93 -9.19
CA MET A 38 1.18 -19.45 -10.39
C MET A 38 1.48 -20.94 -10.56
N PRO A 39 0.69 -21.70 -11.35
CA PRO A 39 0.96 -23.06 -11.72
C PRO A 39 2.30 -23.20 -12.46
N LYS A 40 3.01 -24.30 -12.23
CA LYS A 40 4.33 -24.56 -12.87
C LYS A 40 4.29 -24.46 -14.39
N LYS A 41 3.18 -24.85 -15.01
CA LYS A 41 2.95 -24.76 -16.46
C LYS A 41 3.04 -23.33 -17.02
N LEU A 42 2.90 -22.28 -16.19
CA LEU A 42 2.95 -20.88 -16.61
C LEU A 42 4.27 -20.17 -16.25
N ASN A 43 5.23 -20.86 -15.60
CA ASN A 43 6.46 -20.25 -15.11
C ASN A 43 7.31 -19.60 -16.21
N PHE A 44 7.25 -20.11 -17.44
CA PHE A 44 8.00 -19.53 -18.56
C PHE A 44 7.51 -18.12 -18.94
N PHE A 45 6.29 -17.73 -18.56
CA PHE A 45 5.77 -16.37 -18.75
C PHE A 45 6.17 -15.36 -17.64
N GLU A 46 6.88 -15.78 -16.61
CA GLU A 46 7.19 -14.91 -15.46
C GLU A 46 7.79 -13.57 -15.86
N SER A 47 8.77 -13.58 -16.76
CA SER A 47 9.45 -12.37 -17.24
C SER A 47 8.49 -11.42 -18.00
N ALA A 48 7.63 -11.99 -18.84
CA ALA A 48 6.64 -11.24 -19.60
C ALA A 48 5.57 -10.60 -18.67
N ILE A 49 5.13 -11.36 -17.67
CA ILE A 49 4.18 -10.87 -16.65
C ILE A 49 4.79 -9.72 -15.85
N ARG A 50 6.05 -9.85 -15.40
CA ARG A 50 6.76 -8.74 -14.71
C ARG A 50 6.84 -7.48 -15.54
N SER A 51 7.13 -7.64 -16.82
CA SER A 51 7.22 -6.51 -17.77
C SER A 51 5.86 -5.85 -18.00
N LEU A 52 4.78 -6.63 -18.00
CA LEU A 52 3.42 -6.13 -18.14
C LEU A 52 2.98 -5.36 -16.89
N LEU A 53 3.22 -5.91 -15.68
CA LEU A 53 2.86 -5.27 -14.41
C LEU A 53 3.54 -3.91 -14.21
N LYS A 54 4.81 -3.75 -14.65
CA LYS A 54 5.55 -2.49 -14.58
C LYS A 54 4.92 -1.35 -15.37
N LYS A 55 4.01 -1.64 -16.33
CA LYS A 55 3.28 -0.61 -17.07
C LYS A 55 2.14 0.01 -16.24
N TYR A 56 1.65 -0.71 -15.23
CA TYR A 56 0.51 -0.31 -14.41
C TYR A 56 0.90 0.11 -12.99
N ILE A 57 2.06 -0.38 -12.49
CA ILE A 57 2.44 -0.24 -11.07
C ILE A 57 3.89 0.24 -11.01
N GLU A 58 4.11 1.39 -10.39
CA GLU A 58 5.43 1.99 -10.23
C GLU A 58 6.11 1.53 -8.94
N ARG A 59 5.36 1.38 -7.85
CA ARG A 59 5.85 0.95 -6.53
C ARG A 59 4.78 0.22 -5.72
N GLY A 60 5.22 -0.44 -4.65
CA GLY A 60 4.38 -1.24 -3.77
C GLY A 60 4.80 -2.70 -3.74
N LYS A 61 4.44 -3.41 -2.69
CA LYS A 61 4.56 -4.88 -2.66
C LYS A 61 3.28 -5.46 -3.22
N VAL A 62 3.41 -6.18 -4.32
CA VAL A 62 2.30 -6.73 -5.10
C VAL A 62 2.33 -8.26 -5.02
N ASP A 63 1.27 -8.84 -4.52
CA ASP A 63 1.03 -10.28 -4.59
C ASP A 63 0.11 -10.56 -5.78
N LEU A 64 0.63 -11.33 -6.74
CA LEU A 64 -0.09 -11.81 -7.92
C LEU A 64 -0.40 -13.30 -7.75
N TYR A 65 -1.66 -13.66 -7.81
CA TYR A 65 -2.13 -15.03 -7.80
C TYR A 65 -2.75 -15.36 -9.15
N ILE A 66 -2.26 -16.41 -9.80
CA ILE A 66 -2.79 -16.91 -11.06
C ILE A 66 -3.26 -18.34 -10.85
N SER A 67 -4.52 -18.60 -11.15
CA SER A 67 -5.09 -19.94 -11.24
C SER A 67 -5.40 -20.23 -12.70
N TYR A 68 -5.11 -21.45 -13.11
CA TYR A 68 -5.37 -21.97 -14.44
C TYR A 68 -6.09 -23.31 -14.34
N GLU A 69 -7.22 -23.40 -14.98
CA GLU A 69 -8.01 -24.62 -15.13
C GLU A 69 -8.11 -24.96 -16.61
N ASP A 70 -7.85 -26.21 -16.93
CA ASP A 70 -7.92 -26.74 -18.28
C ASP A 70 -9.09 -27.71 -18.37
N TYR A 71 -10.02 -27.46 -19.27
CA TYR A 71 -11.23 -28.27 -19.48
C TYR A 71 -11.11 -29.20 -20.70
N THR A 72 -9.96 -29.23 -21.39
CA THR A 72 -9.75 -30.15 -22.51
C THR A 72 -9.62 -31.57 -21.99
N GLU A 73 -10.55 -32.43 -22.40
CA GLU A 73 -10.62 -33.84 -21.95
C GLU A 73 -9.43 -34.67 -22.44
N ASP A 74 -8.73 -34.24 -23.50
CA ASP A 74 -7.70 -35.02 -24.21
C ASP A 74 -6.28 -34.43 -24.05
N ASN A 75 -5.87 -34.15 -22.83
CA ASN A 75 -4.52 -33.60 -22.58
C ASN A 75 -3.39 -34.63 -22.65
N TYR A 76 -3.71 -35.92 -22.85
CA TYR A 76 -2.74 -36.99 -22.89
C TYR A 76 -2.88 -37.81 -24.17
N ALA A 77 -1.81 -37.88 -24.96
CA ALA A 77 -1.67 -38.81 -26.05
C ALA A 77 -0.89 -40.05 -25.56
N LEU A 78 -1.46 -41.22 -25.78
CA LEU A 78 -0.75 -42.46 -25.54
C LEU A 78 0.19 -42.73 -26.71
N LYS A 79 1.50 -42.67 -26.50
CA LYS A 79 2.53 -42.95 -27.50
C LYS A 79 3.09 -44.34 -27.31
N TYR A 80 3.07 -45.11 -28.41
CA TYR A 80 3.68 -46.42 -28.47
C TYR A 80 5.14 -46.33 -28.94
N ASN A 81 6.07 -46.82 -28.11
CA ASN A 81 7.49 -46.88 -28.42
C ASN A 81 7.84 -48.24 -29.06
N GLU A 82 7.67 -48.32 -30.40
CA GLU A 82 7.91 -49.52 -31.16
C GLU A 82 9.35 -50.01 -31.07
N GLY A 83 10.34 -49.06 -31.06
CA GLY A 83 11.74 -49.41 -30.98
C GLY A 83 12.08 -50.14 -29.68
N LEU A 84 11.62 -49.58 -28.55
CA LEU A 84 11.85 -50.16 -27.21
C LEU A 84 11.11 -51.50 -27.04
N ALA A 85 9.88 -51.60 -27.53
CA ALA A 85 9.13 -52.84 -27.51
C ALA A 85 9.85 -53.95 -28.31
N GLY A 86 10.45 -53.60 -29.45
CA GLY A 86 11.25 -54.52 -30.29
C GLY A 86 12.53 -54.99 -29.56
N GLU A 87 13.21 -54.09 -28.81
CA GLU A 87 14.37 -54.49 -28.01
C GLU A 87 14.00 -55.42 -26.86
N TYR A 88 12.88 -55.15 -26.16
CA TYR A 88 12.38 -56.10 -25.15
C TYR A 88 12.13 -57.48 -25.74
N LEU A 89 11.43 -57.58 -26.88
CA LEU A 89 11.17 -58.85 -27.53
C LEU A 89 12.47 -59.57 -27.94
N LYS A 90 13.45 -58.86 -28.49
CA LYS A 90 14.75 -59.40 -28.86
C LYS A 90 15.46 -60.03 -27.67
N TYR A 91 15.54 -59.32 -26.57
CA TYR A 91 16.23 -59.85 -25.35
C TYR A 91 15.46 -61.01 -24.71
N LEU A 92 14.14 -60.95 -24.67
CA LEU A 92 13.30 -62.03 -24.14
C LEU A 92 13.43 -63.32 -24.97
N ASN A 93 13.51 -63.21 -26.31
CA ASN A 93 13.80 -64.38 -27.17
C ASN A 93 15.21 -64.93 -26.92
N ALA A 94 16.20 -64.05 -26.85
CA ALA A 94 17.58 -64.46 -26.51
C ALA A 94 17.69 -65.17 -25.15
N MET A 95 16.97 -64.70 -24.13
CA MET A 95 16.87 -65.35 -22.83
C MET A 95 16.23 -66.73 -22.91
N ALA A 96 15.11 -66.85 -23.65
CA ALA A 96 14.42 -68.11 -23.84
C ALA A 96 15.32 -69.14 -24.50
N GLU A 97 16.05 -68.76 -25.55
CA GLU A 97 17.03 -69.61 -26.23
C GLU A 97 18.21 -70.05 -25.31
N THR A 98 18.82 -69.06 -24.61
CA THR A 98 19.98 -69.27 -23.78
C THR A 98 19.69 -70.21 -22.60
N PHE A 99 18.56 -70.06 -21.98
CA PHE A 99 18.17 -70.82 -20.78
C PHE A 99 17.19 -71.97 -21.05
N HIS A 100 16.89 -72.25 -22.29
CA HIS A 100 15.92 -73.25 -22.70
C HIS A 100 14.53 -73.11 -22.06
N LEU A 101 14.03 -71.89 -21.98
CA LEU A 101 12.73 -71.55 -21.42
C LEU A 101 11.72 -71.35 -22.54
N GLU A 102 10.44 -71.61 -22.27
CA GLU A 102 9.36 -71.21 -23.17
C GLU A 102 9.15 -69.66 -23.10
N ASN A 103 9.10 -69.04 -24.26
CA ASN A 103 8.76 -67.62 -24.34
C ASN A 103 7.23 -67.47 -24.31
N ASP A 104 6.69 -67.04 -23.19
CA ASP A 104 5.25 -66.82 -22.99
C ASP A 104 4.81 -65.36 -23.13
N VAL A 105 5.64 -64.50 -23.77
CA VAL A 105 5.38 -63.08 -23.94
C VAL A 105 4.14 -62.85 -24.79
N ARG A 106 3.13 -62.26 -24.17
CA ARG A 106 1.89 -61.82 -24.82
C ARG A 106 1.88 -60.30 -24.96
N VAL A 107 1.04 -59.81 -25.87
CA VAL A 107 0.84 -58.37 -26.05
C VAL A 107 0.51 -57.66 -24.70
N SER A 108 -0.31 -58.33 -23.87
CA SER A 108 -0.65 -57.81 -22.52
C SER A 108 0.53 -57.76 -21.54
N THR A 109 1.55 -58.59 -21.76
CA THR A 109 2.78 -58.55 -20.94
C THR A 109 3.72 -57.47 -21.45
N LEU A 110 3.93 -57.43 -22.80
CA LEU A 110 4.79 -56.46 -23.45
C LEU A 110 4.31 -55.01 -23.18
N SER A 111 3.00 -54.79 -23.21
CA SER A 111 2.38 -53.48 -22.96
C SER A 111 2.60 -52.93 -21.54
N ARG A 112 3.00 -53.79 -20.59
CA ARG A 112 3.26 -53.42 -19.20
C ARG A 112 4.73 -53.14 -18.89
N TYR A 113 5.61 -53.43 -19.87
CA TYR A 113 7.03 -53.09 -19.65
C TYR A 113 7.24 -51.59 -19.63
N PRO A 114 8.19 -51.10 -18.83
CA PRO A 114 8.47 -49.68 -18.68
C PRO A 114 8.67 -49.01 -20.06
N ASP A 115 8.08 -47.83 -20.22
CA ASP A 115 8.26 -46.95 -21.37
C ASP A 115 7.86 -47.51 -22.73
N VAL A 116 7.19 -48.66 -22.80
CA VAL A 116 6.58 -49.20 -24.02
C VAL A 116 5.37 -48.37 -24.43
N PHE A 117 4.58 -47.95 -23.45
CA PHE A 117 3.55 -46.94 -23.62
C PHE A 117 3.86 -45.77 -22.71
N VAL A 118 3.99 -44.59 -23.30
CA VAL A 118 4.23 -43.32 -22.58
C VAL A 118 3.03 -42.42 -22.77
N MET A 119 2.50 -41.84 -21.71
CA MET A 119 1.55 -40.75 -21.80
C MET A 119 2.33 -39.45 -22.02
N GLU A 120 2.23 -38.88 -23.20
CA GLU A 120 2.78 -37.57 -23.51
C GLU A 120 1.67 -36.53 -23.36
N GLU A 121 1.94 -35.45 -22.61
CA GLU A 121 1.08 -34.25 -22.62
C GLU A 121 1.15 -33.65 -24.04
N GLN A 122 0.00 -33.32 -24.64
CA GLN A 122 0.00 -32.59 -25.91
C GLN A 122 0.67 -31.24 -25.76
N GLU A 123 1.47 -30.85 -26.74
CA GLU A 123 2.08 -29.54 -26.81
C GLU A 123 0.99 -28.47 -26.82
N MET A 124 0.98 -27.63 -25.79
CA MET A 124 0.09 -26.48 -25.73
C MET A 124 0.60 -25.37 -26.63
N ASP A 125 -0.29 -24.70 -27.35
CA ASP A 125 0.04 -23.49 -28.09
C ASP A 125 0.35 -22.37 -27.09
N GLU A 126 1.66 -22.06 -26.96
CA GLU A 126 2.17 -21.03 -26.02
C GLU A 126 1.62 -19.64 -26.35
N GLU A 127 1.40 -19.33 -27.65
CA GLU A 127 0.87 -18.01 -28.05
C GLU A 127 -0.59 -17.86 -27.63
N GLU A 128 -1.39 -18.90 -27.85
CA GLU A 128 -2.80 -18.88 -27.45
C GLU A 128 -2.94 -18.79 -25.91
N LEU A 129 -2.09 -19.53 -25.18
CA LEU A 129 -2.04 -19.51 -23.72
C LEU A 129 -1.65 -18.12 -23.19
N TRP A 130 -0.61 -17.51 -23.79
CA TRP A 130 -0.19 -16.17 -23.46
C TRP A 130 -1.28 -15.12 -23.70
N ASN A 131 -1.94 -15.19 -24.85
CA ASN A 131 -3.00 -14.25 -25.21
C ASN A 131 -4.17 -14.27 -24.20
N GLY A 132 -4.58 -15.47 -23.76
CA GLY A 132 -5.61 -15.61 -22.72
C GLY A 132 -5.16 -15.06 -21.38
N LEU A 133 -3.97 -15.46 -20.95
CA LEU A 133 -3.37 -15.00 -19.69
C LEU A 133 -3.13 -13.48 -19.67
N GLN A 134 -2.62 -12.92 -20.76
CA GLN A 134 -2.38 -11.49 -20.90
C GLN A 134 -3.67 -10.67 -20.73
N LYS A 135 -4.76 -11.11 -21.37
CA LYS A 135 -6.07 -10.45 -21.23
C LYS A 135 -6.56 -10.49 -19.78
N ALA A 136 -6.42 -11.63 -19.10
CA ALA A 136 -6.82 -11.76 -17.70
C ALA A 136 -5.98 -10.85 -16.78
N ILE A 137 -4.67 -10.76 -17.01
CA ILE A 137 -3.78 -9.87 -16.26
C ILE A 137 -4.13 -8.41 -16.53
N CYS A 138 -4.34 -8.00 -17.78
CA CYS A 138 -4.74 -6.61 -18.09
C CYS A 138 -6.05 -6.25 -17.42
N GLY A 139 -7.08 -7.09 -17.49
CA GLY A 139 -8.34 -6.85 -16.81
C GLY A 139 -8.22 -6.75 -15.28
N ALA A 140 -7.38 -7.59 -14.67
CA ALA A 140 -7.09 -7.49 -13.24
C ALA A 140 -6.32 -6.20 -12.90
N CYS A 141 -5.37 -5.77 -13.74
CA CYS A 141 -4.63 -4.52 -13.56
C CYS A 141 -5.54 -3.29 -13.68
N GLU A 142 -6.48 -3.28 -14.61
CA GLU A 142 -7.44 -2.18 -14.76
C GLU A 142 -8.31 -2.03 -13.51
N GLN A 143 -8.91 -3.11 -13.03
CA GLN A 143 -9.69 -3.09 -11.78
C GLN A 143 -8.84 -2.70 -10.57
N PHE A 144 -7.59 -3.16 -10.53
CA PHE A 144 -6.64 -2.80 -9.50
C PHE A 144 -6.35 -1.29 -9.48
N VAL A 145 -6.10 -0.68 -10.63
CA VAL A 145 -5.87 0.77 -10.75
C VAL A 145 -7.14 1.56 -10.37
N GLU A 146 -8.32 1.13 -10.80
CA GLU A 146 -9.58 1.75 -10.41
C GLU A 146 -9.81 1.68 -8.89
N SER A 147 -9.52 0.53 -8.27
CA SER A 147 -9.59 0.36 -6.82
C SER A 147 -8.67 1.35 -6.09
N ARG A 148 -7.43 1.53 -6.56
CA ARG A 148 -6.45 2.46 -5.99
C ARG A 148 -6.87 3.92 -6.14
N ILE A 149 -7.48 4.29 -7.27
CA ILE A 149 -8.01 5.64 -7.48
C ILE A 149 -9.15 5.92 -6.51
N ARG A 150 -10.13 5.01 -6.42
CA ARG A 150 -11.27 5.16 -5.52
C ARG A 150 -10.85 5.28 -4.06
N GLU A 151 -9.90 4.47 -3.62
CA GLU A 151 -9.37 4.53 -2.26
C GLU A 151 -8.54 5.79 -2.03
N GLY A 152 -7.78 6.24 -3.03
CA GLY A 152 -7.04 7.50 -2.99
C GLY A 152 -7.95 8.72 -2.81
N GLU A 153 -9.09 8.75 -3.49
CA GLU A 153 -10.09 9.84 -3.32
C GLU A 153 -10.75 9.80 -1.93
N ASN A 154 -11.01 8.62 -1.38
CA ASN A 154 -11.51 8.48 0.01
C ASN A 154 -10.47 8.98 1.03
N LEU A 155 -9.20 8.61 0.85
CA LEU A 155 -8.10 9.11 1.70
C LEU A 155 -7.96 10.63 1.60
N LYS A 156 -8.06 11.20 0.40
CA LYS A 156 -8.03 12.64 0.20
C LYS A 156 -9.14 13.35 0.99
N LYS A 157 -10.37 12.83 0.92
CA LYS A 157 -11.51 13.39 1.65
C LYS A 157 -11.29 13.37 3.15
N ASP A 158 -10.90 12.22 3.70
CA ASP A 158 -10.63 12.05 5.12
C ASP A 158 -9.46 12.94 5.62
N LEU A 159 -8.41 13.09 4.80
CA LEU A 159 -7.32 14.02 5.10
C LEU A 159 -7.78 15.48 5.11
N CYS A 160 -8.64 15.90 4.16
CA CYS A 160 -9.17 17.26 4.15
C CYS A 160 -10.04 17.54 5.38
N GLU A 161 -10.89 16.60 5.80
CA GLU A 161 -11.70 16.73 7.02
C GLU A 161 -10.80 16.88 8.26
N LYS A 162 -9.73 16.07 8.40
CA LYS A 162 -8.75 16.21 9.49
C LYS A 162 -7.99 17.54 9.47
N LEU A 163 -7.68 18.05 8.27
CA LEU A 163 -7.03 19.34 8.12
C LEU A 163 -7.98 20.51 8.50
N ASP A 164 -9.29 20.36 8.30
CA ASP A 164 -10.30 21.31 8.76
C ASP A 164 -10.40 21.31 10.30
N ASP A 165 -10.35 20.12 10.94
CA ASP A 165 -10.30 20.00 12.39
C ASP A 165 -9.06 20.69 13.00
N LEU A 166 -7.90 20.55 12.34
CA LEU A 166 -6.68 21.25 12.77
C LEU A 166 -6.81 22.76 12.64
N LEU A 167 -7.45 23.27 11.59
CA LEU A 167 -7.72 24.70 11.42
C LEU A 167 -8.59 25.25 12.57
N ALA A 168 -9.63 24.53 12.94
CA ALA A 168 -10.48 24.91 14.07
C ALA A 168 -9.68 24.98 15.39
N GLY A 169 -8.72 24.07 15.58
CA GLY A 169 -7.79 24.13 16.72
C GLY A 169 -6.89 25.36 16.69
N VAL A 170 -6.38 25.74 15.51
CA VAL A 170 -5.57 26.96 15.33
C VAL A 170 -6.41 28.20 15.61
N ASP A 171 -7.65 28.27 15.08
CA ASP A 171 -8.58 29.39 15.33
C ASP A 171 -8.83 29.57 16.84
N PHE A 172 -9.06 28.46 17.55
CA PHE A 172 -9.24 28.51 19.01
C PHE A 172 -8.02 29.10 19.75
N ILE A 173 -6.80 28.69 19.36
CA ILE A 173 -5.57 29.20 19.97
C ILE A 173 -5.43 30.71 19.73
N GLU A 174 -5.70 31.18 18.48
CA GLU A 174 -5.62 32.60 18.11
C GLU A 174 -6.65 33.46 18.90
N GLU A 175 -7.86 32.94 19.13
CA GLU A 175 -8.89 33.62 19.91
C GLU A 175 -8.58 33.64 21.42
N ARG A 176 -8.01 32.54 21.95
CA ARG A 176 -7.78 32.37 23.39
C ARG A 176 -6.51 33.08 23.88
N SER A 177 -5.47 33.16 23.05
CA SER A 177 -4.18 33.76 23.43
C SER A 177 -4.27 35.20 23.99
N PRO A 178 -5.02 36.13 23.39
CA PRO A 178 -5.18 37.49 23.94
C PRO A 178 -5.90 37.50 25.28
N GLN A 179 -6.84 36.61 25.53
CA GLN A 179 -7.61 36.50 26.77
C GLN A 179 -6.71 36.05 27.92
N ILE A 180 -5.82 35.09 27.68
CA ILE A 180 -4.84 34.62 28.67
C ILE A 180 -3.94 35.78 29.14
N MET A 181 -3.56 36.64 28.20
CA MET A 181 -2.77 37.82 28.55
C MET A 181 -3.51 38.79 29.49
N GLN A 182 -4.80 39.00 29.25
CA GLN A 182 -5.63 39.84 30.11
C GLN A 182 -5.83 39.20 31.50
N GLU A 183 -6.12 37.89 31.51
CA GLU A 183 -6.25 37.12 32.76
C GLU A 183 -4.96 37.16 33.58
N TYR A 184 -3.79 36.99 32.95
CA TYR A 184 -2.49 37.08 33.63
C TYR A 184 -2.25 38.45 34.24
N ARG A 185 -2.54 39.52 33.48
CA ARG A 185 -2.41 40.89 33.97
C ARG A 185 -3.30 41.14 35.20
N SER A 186 -4.57 40.74 35.14
CA SER A 186 -5.51 40.89 36.25
C SER A 186 -5.03 40.16 37.50
N HIS A 187 -4.69 38.87 37.32
CA HIS A 187 -4.20 38.02 38.41
C HIS A 187 -2.90 38.54 39.04
N LEU A 188 -1.97 39.05 38.21
CA LEU A 188 -0.73 39.67 38.71
C LEU A 188 -1.02 40.90 39.53
N THR A 189 -1.93 41.77 39.07
CA THR A 189 -2.33 42.98 39.76
C THR A 189 -2.98 42.69 41.13
N GLU A 190 -3.93 41.74 41.16
CA GLU A 190 -4.59 41.30 42.40
C GLU A 190 -3.59 40.72 43.40
N LYS A 191 -2.67 39.88 42.96
CA LYS A 191 -1.68 39.26 43.82
C LYS A 191 -0.67 40.25 44.40
N ILE A 192 -0.29 41.27 43.62
CA ILE A 192 0.56 42.36 44.11
C ILE A 192 -0.19 43.19 45.15
N GLN A 193 -1.49 43.47 44.93
CA GLN A 193 -2.33 44.21 45.85
C GLN A 193 -2.52 43.48 47.20
N GLU A 194 -2.72 42.16 47.15
CA GLU A 194 -2.76 41.32 48.37
C GLU A 194 -1.45 41.35 49.16
N LEU A 195 -0.29 41.38 48.49
CA LEU A 195 1.02 41.35 49.12
C LEU A 195 1.47 42.73 49.69
N LEU A 196 1.12 43.79 48.98
CA LEU A 196 1.59 45.16 49.34
C LEU A 196 0.58 45.97 50.14
N GLY A 197 -0.68 45.54 50.31
CA GLY A 197 -1.76 46.26 50.96
C GLY A 197 -2.03 47.62 50.29
N ASP A 198 -2.13 48.68 51.04
CA ASP A 198 -2.43 50.05 50.56
C ASP A 198 -1.23 50.77 49.91
N THR A 199 -0.14 50.06 49.63
CA THR A 199 1.03 50.64 48.95
C THR A 199 0.75 50.81 47.43
N GLN A 200 1.12 52.01 46.92
CA GLN A 200 0.88 52.33 45.51
C GLN A 200 1.64 51.36 44.57
N ILE A 201 0.91 50.69 43.67
CA ILE A 201 1.47 49.75 42.73
C ILE A 201 2.17 50.52 41.60
N ASP A 202 3.38 50.14 41.24
CA ASP A 202 4.10 50.67 40.09
C ASP A 202 3.57 49.99 38.82
N GLU A 203 2.67 50.64 38.08
CA GLU A 203 2.09 50.18 36.83
C GLU A 203 3.16 49.86 35.76
N GLY A 204 4.30 50.59 35.79
CA GLY A 204 5.40 50.34 34.83
C GLY A 204 6.06 49.01 35.05
N ARG A 205 6.17 48.54 36.31
CA ARG A 205 6.67 47.19 36.60
C ARG A 205 5.71 46.11 36.20
N ILE A 206 4.40 46.29 36.42
CA ILE A 206 3.39 45.35 35.93
C ILE A 206 3.43 45.24 34.41
N ALA A 207 3.48 46.37 33.70
CA ALA A 207 3.57 46.37 32.24
C ALA A 207 4.81 45.65 31.72
N THR A 208 5.96 45.82 32.40
CA THR A 208 7.20 45.11 32.05
C THR A 208 7.06 43.59 32.22
N GLU A 209 6.54 43.14 33.36
CA GLU A 209 6.32 41.70 33.60
C GLU A 209 5.31 41.07 32.63
N VAL A 210 4.22 41.77 32.33
CA VAL A 210 3.23 41.33 31.34
C VAL A 210 3.86 41.24 29.96
N THR A 211 4.74 42.19 29.59
CA THR A 211 5.43 42.15 28.29
C THR A 211 6.40 40.96 28.22
N ILE A 212 7.18 40.70 29.26
CA ILE A 212 8.10 39.56 29.33
C ILE A 212 7.31 38.23 29.25
N TYR A 213 6.18 38.17 29.95
CA TYR A 213 5.30 36.99 29.88
C TYR A 213 4.70 36.81 28.48
N ALA A 214 4.20 37.91 27.87
CA ALA A 214 3.66 37.91 26.52
C ALA A 214 4.65 37.33 25.50
N ASP A 215 5.88 37.81 25.53
CA ASP A 215 6.94 37.38 24.63
C ASP A 215 7.24 35.87 24.80
N LYS A 216 7.19 35.38 26.03
CA LYS A 216 7.44 33.96 26.35
C LYS A 216 6.35 33.01 25.87
N VAL A 217 5.08 33.44 25.90
CA VAL A 217 3.91 32.60 25.56
C VAL A 217 3.34 32.92 24.17
N CYS A 218 3.93 33.85 23.44
CA CYS A 218 3.48 34.22 22.09
C CYS A 218 3.63 33.06 21.14
N VAL A 219 2.53 32.69 20.50
CA VAL A 219 2.45 31.59 19.52
C VAL A 219 1.98 32.05 18.14
N ASP A 220 1.94 33.35 17.90
CA ASP A 220 1.37 33.96 16.68
C ASP A 220 2.12 33.50 15.43
N GLU A 221 3.44 33.41 15.49
CA GLU A 221 4.25 32.95 14.35
C GLU A 221 3.97 31.47 14.03
N GLU A 222 3.88 30.65 15.06
CA GLU A 222 3.62 29.21 14.91
C GLU A 222 2.20 28.94 14.38
N THR A 223 1.19 29.71 14.82
CA THR A 223 -0.19 29.55 14.31
C THR A 223 -0.29 29.97 12.84
N VAL A 224 0.32 31.10 12.46
CA VAL A 224 0.38 31.56 11.07
C VAL A 224 1.10 30.55 10.17
N ARG A 225 2.24 30.00 10.62
CA ARG A 225 2.97 28.97 9.88
C ARG A 225 2.17 27.68 9.76
N LEU A 226 1.57 27.22 10.85
CA LEU A 226 0.74 26.01 10.84
C LEU A 226 -0.44 26.15 9.89
N ARG A 227 -1.13 27.28 9.89
CA ARG A 227 -2.20 27.61 8.94
C ARG A 227 -1.71 27.58 7.48
N SER A 228 -0.54 28.14 7.21
CA SER A 228 0.08 28.12 5.88
C SER A 228 0.40 26.70 5.43
N HIS A 229 0.95 25.86 6.32
CA HIS A 229 1.24 24.46 6.02
C HIS A 229 -0.02 23.63 5.77
N ILE A 230 -1.09 23.85 6.54
CA ILE A 230 -2.39 23.22 6.32
C ILE A 230 -2.94 23.57 4.93
N THR A 231 -2.89 24.84 4.55
CA THR A 231 -3.32 25.31 3.23
C THR A 231 -2.50 24.67 2.11
N SER A 232 -1.17 24.69 2.24
CA SER A 232 -0.26 24.06 1.27
C SER A 232 -0.50 22.55 1.14
N MET A 233 -0.84 21.86 2.23
CA MET A 233 -1.19 20.44 2.19
C MET A 233 -2.49 20.19 1.42
N LYS A 234 -3.54 21.00 1.63
CA LYS A 234 -4.81 20.93 0.90
C LYS A 234 -4.62 21.19 -0.61
N GLU A 235 -3.81 22.19 -0.96
CA GLU A 235 -3.45 22.48 -2.34
C GLU A 235 -2.72 21.31 -2.98
N THR A 236 -1.71 20.75 -2.30
CA THR A 236 -0.95 19.59 -2.78
C THR A 236 -1.83 18.35 -2.97
N LEU A 237 -2.77 18.09 -2.06
CA LEU A 237 -3.77 17.02 -2.21
C LEU A 237 -4.71 17.27 -3.41
N SER A 238 -4.94 18.53 -3.77
CA SER A 238 -5.81 18.89 -4.92
C SER A 238 -5.07 18.77 -6.25
N GLU A 239 -3.78 19.10 -6.31
CA GLU A 239 -2.93 18.92 -7.47
C GLU A 239 -2.85 17.44 -7.90
N GLY A 240 -2.74 16.53 -6.93
CA GLY A 240 -2.59 15.10 -7.17
C GLY A 240 -1.24 14.72 -7.78
N GLY A 241 -1.14 13.46 -8.25
CA GLY A 241 0.12 12.90 -8.75
C GLY A 241 1.02 12.36 -7.63
N PRO A 242 2.33 12.15 -7.86
CA PRO A 242 3.23 11.52 -6.89
C PRO A 242 3.62 12.48 -5.76
N VAL A 243 2.64 12.88 -4.95
CA VAL A 243 2.77 13.95 -3.93
C VAL A 243 3.17 13.44 -2.55
N GLY A 244 3.21 12.14 -2.31
CA GLY A 244 3.42 11.56 -0.98
C GLY A 244 4.64 12.10 -0.22
N ARG A 245 5.80 12.32 -0.90
CA ARG A 245 6.99 12.90 -0.25
C ARG A 245 6.82 14.35 0.15
N LYS A 246 6.14 15.15 -0.70
CA LYS A 246 5.86 16.56 -0.43
C LYS A 246 4.91 16.68 0.76
N LEU A 247 3.88 15.83 0.81
CA LEU A 247 2.94 15.78 1.93
C LEU A 247 3.62 15.36 3.25
N ASP A 248 4.50 14.35 3.24
CA ASP A 248 5.25 13.93 4.44
C ASP A 248 6.14 15.07 4.96
N PHE A 249 6.81 15.81 4.08
CA PHE A 249 7.60 16.99 4.46
C PHE A 249 6.72 18.07 5.12
N ILE A 250 5.58 18.40 4.51
CA ILE A 250 4.64 19.39 5.07
C ILE A 250 4.14 18.92 6.44
N ALA A 251 3.80 17.64 6.60
CA ALA A 251 3.38 17.09 7.90
C ALA A 251 4.47 17.18 8.99
N GLN A 252 5.75 17.03 8.60
CA GLN A 252 6.88 17.21 9.52
C GLN A 252 7.00 18.66 9.99
N GLU A 253 6.85 19.64 9.09
CA GLU A 253 6.86 21.05 9.48
C GLU A 253 5.65 21.39 10.35
N MET A 254 4.44 20.89 10.03
CA MET A 254 3.27 21.04 10.90
C MET A 254 3.51 20.50 12.32
N ASN A 255 4.14 19.34 12.43
CA ASN A 255 4.48 18.73 13.72
C ASN A 255 5.48 19.59 14.50
N ARG A 256 6.42 20.22 13.81
CA ARG A 256 7.37 21.16 14.40
C ARG A 256 6.67 22.36 15.00
N GLU A 257 5.76 23.01 14.26
CA GLU A 257 5.00 24.16 14.76
C GLU A 257 4.10 23.75 15.94
N ALA A 258 3.41 22.63 15.88
CA ALA A 258 2.59 22.12 16.99
C ALA A 258 3.43 21.83 18.26
N ASN A 259 4.64 21.30 18.13
CA ASN A 259 5.56 21.10 19.26
C ASN A 259 5.99 22.44 19.88
N THR A 260 6.22 23.47 19.06
CA THR A 260 6.60 24.81 19.57
C THR A 260 5.43 25.45 20.29
N ILE A 261 4.20 25.37 19.76
CA ILE A 261 2.98 25.82 20.44
C ILE A 261 2.86 25.14 21.82
N LEU A 262 3.00 23.83 21.88
CA LEU A 262 2.96 23.07 23.14
C LEU A 262 4.04 23.51 24.15
N SER A 263 5.25 23.78 23.68
CA SER A 263 6.36 24.19 24.54
C SER A 263 6.18 25.61 25.13
N LYS A 264 5.45 26.47 24.42
CA LYS A 264 5.11 27.85 24.86
C LYS A 264 3.79 27.91 25.63
N ALA A 265 2.95 26.86 25.53
CA ALA A 265 1.66 26.81 26.20
C ALA A 265 1.83 26.82 27.73
N ASN A 266 1.24 27.81 28.38
CA ASN A 266 1.23 27.96 29.84
C ASN A 266 -0.21 28.00 30.40
N ASN A 267 -1.17 27.50 29.60
CA ASN A 267 -2.59 27.39 29.92
C ASN A 267 -3.06 25.99 29.55
N ILE A 268 -3.90 25.40 30.40
CA ILE A 268 -4.40 24.01 30.21
C ILE A 268 -5.17 23.87 28.90
N GLU A 269 -6.04 24.85 28.58
CA GLU A 269 -6.88 24.81 27.37
C GLU A 269 -6.02 24.81 26.08
N ILE A 270 -4.99 25.67 26.00
CA ILE A 270 -4.05 25.70 24.88
C ILE A 270 -3.22 24.43 24.83
N SER A 271 -2.79 23.89 25.98
CA SER A 271 -2.05 22.62 26.03
C SER A 271 -2.87 21.45 25.50
N ASP A 272 -4.14 21.36 25.89
CA ASP A 272 -5.06 20.28 25.42
C ASP A 272 -5.29 20.38 23.92
N VAL A 273 -5.53 21.58 23.39
CA VAL A 273 -5.67 21.81 21.94
C VAL A 273 -4.36 21.48 21.22
N GLY A 274 -3.21 21.90 21.75
CA GLY A 274 -1.90 21.60 21.20
C GLY A 274 -1.61 20.08 21.13
N ILE A 275 -2.02 19.30 22.15
CA ILE A 275 -1.93 17.84 22.14
C ILE A 275 -2.83 17.26 21.05
N ASN A 276 -4.04 17.80 20.90
CA ASN A 276 -4.98 17.36 19.86
C ASN A 276 -4.45 17.66 18.44
N LEU A 277 -3.88 18.86 18.25
CA LEU A 277 -3.21 19.22 16.98
C LEU A 277 -2.08 18.23 16.65
N LYS A 278 -1.21 17.95 17.59
CA LYS A 278 -0.11 16.99 17.40
C LYS A 278 -0.62 15.60 17.07
N THR A 279 -1.62 15.11 17.79
CA THR A 279 -2.23 13.79 17.54
C THR A 279 -2.90 13.73 16.16
N GLY A 280 -3.59 14.81 15.75
CA GLY A 280 -4.19 14.93 14.43
C GLY A 280 -3.15 14.91 13.31
N ILE A 281 -2.05 15.63 13.48
CA ILE A 281 -0.93 15.67 12.51
C ILE A 281 -0.29 14.29 12.36
N GLU A 282 -0.06 13.55 13.46
CA GLU A 282 0.49 12.19 13.36
C GLU A 282 -0.48 11.23 12.62
N LYS A 283 -1.79 11.30 12.87
CA LYS A 283 -2.79 10.53 12.13
C LYS A 283 -2.78 10.85 10.63
N ILE A 284 -2.67 12.14 10.28
CA ILE A 284 -2.52 12.60 8.89
C ILE A 284 -1.25 12.00 8.28
N ARG A 285 -0.14 12.06 9.00
CA ARG A 285 1.16 11.53 8.54
C ARG A 285 1.15 10.04 8.28
N GLU A 286 0.50 9.24 9.13
CA GLU A 286 0.31 7.81 8.92
C GLU A 286 -0.49 7.51 7.63
N GLN A 287 -1.53 8.28 7.36
CA GLN A 287 -2.34 8.10 6.15
C GLN A 287 -1.62 8.54 4.88
N ILE A 288 -0.82 9.62 4.93
CA ILE A 288 -0.01 10.09 3.80
C ILE A 288 0.96 9.00 3.32
N GLN A 289 1.45 8.12 4.21
CA GLN A 289 2.31 7.00 3.82
C GLN A 289 1.64 6.03 2.84
N ASN A 290 0.32 6.01 2.75
CA ASN A 290 -0.44 5.18 1.82
C ASN A 290 -0.77 5.90 0.50
N ILE A 291 -0.29 7.13 0.28
CA ILE A 291 -0.51 7.93 -0.93
C ILE A 291 0.67 7.78 -1.89
N GLU A 292 0.34 7.53 -3.17
CA GLU A 292 1.28 7.50 -4.28
C GLU A 292 1.16 8.74 -5.14
#